data_3ce5906248515245c19055b5310086a3
#
_entry.id   3ce5906248515245c19055b5310086a3
#
_cell.length_a   1.000
_cell.length_b   1.000
_cell.length_c   1.000
_cell.angle_alpha   90.00
_cell.angle_beta   90.00
_cell.angle_gamma   90.00
#
_symmetry.space_group_name_H-M   'P 1'
#
loop_
_entity.id
_entity.type
_entity.pdbx_description
1 polymer ?
#
loop_
_entity_poly.entity_id
_entity_poly.type
_entity_poly.pdbx_seq_one_letter_code
_entity_poly.pdbx_strand_id
1 'polypeptide(L)'
;LVGSEMCIRDRSIPMGIDDDQSFALRGMGDAGANGGPAGDVIVMVTVRPSEVFQRDGYDVWVTVPITYSQAVLGDSITVPSIDGKVEYTVPEGTQSGTTFRLRGKGIQYLNGRGRGDMYVKCEVEIPKKLNKTQREALKKFEGTLKEENYEKRKGFFKKLKDMFA
;
A
#
# COMPACT_ATOMS: atom_id res chain seq x y z
N LEU A 1 22.20 -12.25 -45.45
CA LEU A 1 21.60 -12.09 -44.11
C LEU A 1 22.44 -11.07 -43.36
N VAL A 2 22.03 -9.81 -43.43
CA VAL A 2 22.59 -8.74 -42.59
C VAL A 2 22.09 -9.00 -41.19
N GLY A 3 23.00 -9.40 -40.25
CA GLY A 3 22.70 -9.54 -38.84
C GLY A 3 22.27 -8.17 -38.30
N SER A 4 21.06 -8.07 -37.79
CA SER A 4 20.66 -6.90 -37.03
C SER A 4 21.48 -6.87 -35.75
N GLU A 5 22.41 -5.93 -35.64
CA GLU A 5 23.05 -5.62 -34.38
C GLU A 5 21.97 -5.17 -33.39
N MET A 6 21.77 -5.98 -32.33
CA MET A 6 20.88 -5.60 -31.24
C MET A 6 21.57 -4.50 -30.43
N CYS A 7 21.32 -3.26 -30.77
CA CYS A 7 21.80 -2.11 -30.02
C CYS A 7 21.11 -2.08 -28.65
N ILE A 8 21.76 -2.61 -27.60
CA ILE A 8 21.35 -2.41 -26.23
C ILE A 8 21.64 -0.95 -25.87
N ARG A 9 20.60 -0.19 -25.59
CA ARG A 9 20.73 1.19 -25.15
C ARG A 9 20.17 1.32 -23.74
N ASP A 10 21.05 1.53 -22.77
CA ASP A 10 20.69 1.80 -21.39
C ASP A 10 20.09 3.21 -21.28
N ARG A 11 18.86 3.28 -20.81
CA ARG A 11 18.17 4.55 -20.55
C ARG A 11 17.42 4.49 -19.24
N SER A 12 17.48 5.58 -18.48
CA SER A 12 16.70 5.74 -17.25
C SER A 12 15.23 5.90 -17.60
N ILE A 13 14.40 5.01 -17.06
CA ILE A 13 12.96 5.16 -17.08
C ILE A 13 12.60 6.33 -16.13
N PRO A 14 11.76 7.28 -16.55
CA PRO A 14 11.34 8.37 -15.68
C PRO A 14 10.70 7.85 -14.40
N MET A 15 11.22 8.27 -13.25
CA MET A 15 10.64 7.89 -11.95
C MET A 15 9.20 8.42 -11.86
N GLY A 16 8.30 7.58 -11.33
CA GLY A 16 6.90 7.95 -11.17
C GLY A 16 6.02 7.70 -12.40
N ILE A 17 6.58 7.21 -13.50
CA ILE A 17 5.79 6.85 -14.69
C ILE A 17 4.70 5.83 -14.32
N ASP A 18 3.52 5.97 -14.92
CA ASP A 18 2.38 5.09 -14.66
C ASP A 18 2.20 4.05 -15.77
N ASP A 19 1.28 3.11 -15.52
CA ASP A 19 0.89 2.14 -16.54
C ASP A 19 0.31 2.84 -17.78
N ASP A 20 0.53 2.24 -18.95
CA ASP A 20 0.14 2.78 -20.26
C ASP A 20 0.68 4.18 -20.60
N GLN A 21 1.61 4.73 -19.81
CA GLN A 21 2.29 5.96 -20.17
C GLN A 21 3.44 5.70 -21.12
N SER A 22 3.75 6.72 -21.95
CA SER A 22 4.87 6.66 -22.89
C SER A 22 5.78 7.86 -22.73
N PHE A 23 7.05 7.66 -23.10
CA PHE A 23 8.02 8.75 -23.21
C PHE A 23 8.83 8.62 -24.50
N ALA A 24 9.29 9.77 -25.03
CA ALA A 24 10.04 9.82 -26.26
C ALA A 24 11.55 9.84 -26.00
N LEU A 25 12.29 9.01 -26.69
CA LEU A 25 13.73 9.07 -26.81
C LEU A 25 14.08 9.82 -28.09
N ARG A 26 14.34 11.12 -27.95
CA ARG A 26 14.58 12.03 -29.10
C ARG A 26 15.86 11.68 -29.85
N GLY A 27 15.77 11.73 -31.20
CA GLY A 27 16.89 11.46 -32.06
C GLY A 27 17.44 10.05 -32.04
N MET A 28 16.65 9.08 -31.51
CA MET A 28 17.08 7.68 -31.37
C MET A 28 16.36 6.72 -32.33
N GLY A 29 15.48 7.24 -33.17
CA GLY A 29 14.81 6.48 -34.22
C GLY A 29 15.71 6.29 -35.46
N ASP A 30 15.05 5.94 -36.55
CA ASP A 30 15.72 5.73 -37.85
C ASP A 30 16.36 7.01 -38.36
N ALA A 31 17.45 6.84 -39.15
CA ALA A 31 18.10 7.95 -39.79
C ALA A 31 17.13 8.68 -40.71
N GLY A 32 17.15 10.00 -40.66
CA GLY A 32 16.31 10.83 -41.53
C GLY A 32 16.66 10.65 -43.00
N ALA A 33 15.65 10.76 -43.89
CA ALA A 33 15.85 10.71 -45.32
C ALA A 33 16.72 11.89 -45.79
N ASN A 34 17.60 11.66 -46.78
CA ASN A 34 18.48 12.67 -47.39
C ASN A 34 19.41 13.41 -46.40
N GLY A 35 19.86 12.74 -45.34
CA GLY A 35 20.76 13.36 -44.34
C GLY A 35 20.03 14.22 -43.29
N GLY A 36 18.73 14.13 -43.21
CA GLY A 36 17.93 14.76 -42.15
C GLY A 36 18.22 14.20 -40.76
N PRO A 37 17.74 14.86 -39.70
CA PRO A 37 17.89 14.38 -38.32
C PRO A 37 17.22 13.02 -38.11
N ALA A 38 17.75 12.20 -37.19
CA ALA A 38 17.13 10.95 -36.84
C ALA A 38 15.76 11.17 -36.13
N GLY A 39 14.85 10.25 -36.35
CA GLY A 39 13.54 10.26 -35.72
C GLY A 39 13.59 9.98 -34.21
N ASP A 40 12.45 9.98 -33.57
CA ASP A 40 12.30 9.65 -32.13
C ASP A 40 11.80 8.22 -31.96
N VAL A 41 12.19 7.58 -30.87
CA VAL A 41 11.62 6.29 -30.41
C VAL A 41 10.63 6.57 -29.31
N ILE A 42 9.40 6.08 -29.46
CA ILE A 42 8.37 6.13 -28.41
C ILE A 42 8.43 4.82 -27.62
N VAL A 43 8.66 4.94 -26.32
CA VAL A 43 8.68 3.81 -25.38
C VAL A 43 7.37 3.79 -24.61
N MET A 44 6.59 2.75 -24.77
CA MET A 44 5.39 2.49 -23.94
C MET A 44 5.79 1.68 -22.71
N VAL A 45 5.27 2.06 -21.54
CA VAL A 45 5.59 1.43 -20.28
C VAL A 45 4.39 0.63 -19.78
N THR A 46 4.63 -0.60 -19.40
CA THR A 46 3.64 -1.43 -18.68
C THR A 46 4.16 -1.71 -17.29
N VAL A 47 3.37 -1.32 -16.28
CA VAL A 47 3.72 -1.51 -14.86
C VAL A 47 3.04 -2.77 -14.34
N ARG A 48 3.82 -3.73 -13.85
CA ARG A 48 3.28 -4.94 -13.24
C ARG A 48 2.60 -4.62 -11.91
N PRO A 49 1.37 -5.13 -11.67
CA PRO A 49 0.74 -5.03 -10.36
C PRO A 49 1.59 -5.65 -9.26
N SER A 50 1.61 -5.04 -8.10
CA SER A 50 2.26 -5.59 -6.91
C SER A 50 1.27 -6.43 -6.11
N GLU A 51 1.72 -7.55 -5.52
CA GLU A 51 0.90 -8.36 -4.60
C GLU A 51 0.71 -7.68 -3.23
N VAL A 52 1.56 -6.75 -2.89
CA VAL A 52 1.60 -6.09 -1.56
C VAL A 52 1.06 -4.67 -1.61
N PHE A 53 1.38 -3.94 -2.68
CA PHE A 53 1.05 -2.53 -2.82
C PHE A 53 -0.04 -2.31 -3.87
N GLN A 54 -0.98 -1.44 -3.55
CA GLN A 54 -1.93 -0.89 -4.51
C GLN A 54 -1.55 0.55 -4.80
N ARG A 55 -1.41 0.90 -6.07
CA ARG A 55 -1.11 2.24 -6.53
C ARG A 55 -2.40 3.01 -6.77
N ASP A 56 -2.44 4.27 -6.32
CA ASP A 56 -3.49 5.23 -6.62
C ASP A 56 -2.84 6.56 -7.01
N GLY A 57 -2.62 6.74 -8.30
CA GLY A 57 -1.83 7.84 -8.83
C GLY A 57 -0.38 7.82 -8.30
N TYR A 58 -0.04 8.76 -7.44
CA TYR A 58 1.27 8.80 -6.77
C TYR A 58 1.23 8.28 -5.33
N ASP A 59 0.06 7.99 -4.81
CA ASP A 59 -0.10 7.42 -3.50
C ASP A 59 -0.03 5.88 -3.55
N VAL A 60 0.32 5.27 -2.43
CA VAL A 60 0.48 3.84 -2.31
C VAL A 60 -0.30 3.34 -1.11
N TRP A 61 -1.04 2.28 -1.30
CA TRP A 61 -1.80 1.61 -0.26
C TRP A 61 -1.21 0.25 0.07
N VAL A 62 -1.17 -0.09 1.36
CA VAL A 62 -0.81 -1.41 1.84
C VAL A 62 -1.75 -1.83 2.96
N THR A 63 -2.19 -3.08 2.92
CA THR A 63 -2.95 -3.68 4.02
C THR A 63 -2.01 -4.51 4.87
N VAL A 64 -1.93 -4.19 6.16
CA VAL A 64 -1.05 -4.89 7.11
C VAL A 64 -1.90 -5.64 8.12
N PRO A 65 -1.79 -6.97 8.17
CA PRO A 65 -2.45 -7.76 9.20
C PRO A 65 -1.75 -7.51 10.55
N ILE A 66 -2.54 -7.19 11.57
CA ILE A 66 -2.09 -7.02 12.95
C ILE A 66 -2.86 -7.98 13.87
N THR A 67 -2.24 -8.38 14.95
CA THR A 67 -2.91 -9.22 15.96
C THR A 67 -3.91 -8.41 16.79
N TYR A 68 -4.87 -9.11 17.41
CA TYR A 68 -5.81 -8.50 18.34
C TYR A 68 -5.10 -7.76 19.48
N SER A 69 -4.05 -8.38 20.06
CA SER A 69 -3.27 -7.77 21.15
C SER A 69 -2.53 -6.51 20.71
N GLN A 70 -1.95 -6.50 19.53
CA GLN A 70 -1.31 -5.30 18.95
C GLN A 70 -2.31 -4.17 18.73
N ALA A 71 -3.53 -4.50 18.29
CA ALA A 71 -4.58 -3.50 18.09
C ALA A 71 -5.10 -2.92 19.41
N VAL A 72 -5.21 -3.76 20.47
CA VAL A 72 -5.77 -3.34 21.78
C VAL A 72 -4.74 -2.58 22.60
N LEU A 73 -3.51 -3.10 22.68
CA LEU A 73 -2.47 -2.56 23.58
C LEU A 73 -1.57 -1.52 22.90
N GLY A 74 -1.66 -1.42 21.58
CA GLY A 74 -0.66 -0.71 20.78
C GLY A 74 0.63 -1.52 20.65
N ASP A 75 1.35 -1.31 19.56
CA ASP A 75 2.65 -1.96 19.32
C ASP A 75 3.41 -1.24 18.21
N SER A 76 4.72 -1.45 18.15
CA SER A 76 5.52 -1.05 17.00
C SER A 76 5.58 -2.17 15.98
N ILE A 77 5.10 -1.90 14.78
CA ILE A 77 5.08 -2.85 13.67
C ILE A 77 6.03 -2.43 12.56
N THR A 78 6.61 -3.40 11.88
CA THR A 78 7.40 -3.15 10.69
C THR A 78 6.50 -3.21 9.46
N VAL A 79 6.40 -2.09 8.75
CA VAL A 79 5.57 -1.95 7.55
C VAL A 79 6.47 -1.94 6.32
N PRO A 80 6.19 -2.74 5.27
CA PRO A 80 6.91 -2.62 4.01
C PRO A 80 6.59 -1.25 3.36
N SER A 81 7.60 -0.61 2.79
CA SER A 81 7.45 0.60 1.98
C SER A 81 8.20 0.45 0.66
N ILE A 82 8.01 1.38 -0.28
CA ILE A 82 8.73 1.38 -1.56
C ILE A 82 10.25 1.47 -1.35
N ASP A 83 10.68 2.18 -0.31
CA ASP A 83 12.10 2.42 -0.02
C ASP A 83 12.69 1.36 0.95
N GLY A 84 11.91 0.37 1.36
CA GLY A 84 12.33 -0.64 2.32
C GLY A 84 11.36 -0.77 3.49
N LYS A 85 11.87 -1.07 4.68
CA LYS A 85 11.05 -1.28 5.88
C LYS A 85 10.97 0.02 6.69
N VAL A 86 9.77 0.31 7.21
CA VAL A 86 9.51 1.45 8.09
C VAL A 86 8.89 0.94 9.38
N GLU A 87 9.38 1.37 10.52
CA GLU A 87 8.70 1.13 11.79
C GLU A 87 7.56 2.12 11.98
N TYR A 88 6.41 1.60 12.38
CA TYR A 88 5.24 2.40 12.67
C TYR A 88 4.63 1.96 14.00
N THR A 89 4.34 2.93 14.87
CA THR A 89 3.68 2.66 16.15
C THR A 89 2.16 2.71 15.97
N VAL A 90 1.52 1.56 16.11
CA VAL A 90 0.06 1.41 16.12
C VAL A 90 -0.45 1.90 17.47
N PRO A 91 -1.33 2.90 17.53
CA PRO A 91 -1.90 3.37 18.78
C PRO A 91 -2.77 2.30 19.47
N GLU A 92 -2.83 2.37 20.80
CA GLU A 92 -3.75 1.58 21.61
C GLU A 92 -5.20 1.80 21.17
N GLY A 93 -6.00 0.72 21.15
CA GLY A 93 -7.41 0.77 20.76
C GLY A 93 -7.66 0.92 19.25
N THR A 94 -6.64 0.73 18.41
CA THR A 94 -6.77 0.78 16.96
C THR A 94 -7.80 -0.21 16.46
N GLN A 95 -8.80 0.29 15.74
CA GLN A 95 -9.87 -0.53 15.16
C GLN A 95 -9.45 -1.14 13.83
N SER A 96 -9.99 -2.34 13.52
CA SER A 96 -9.77 -2.95 12.20
C SER A 96 -10.28 -2.03 11.08
N GLY A 97 -9.49 -1.87 10.02
CA GLY A 97 -9.76 -0.96 8.92
C GLY A 97 -9.24 0.47 9.14
N THR A 98 -8.66 0.78 10.30
CA THR A 98 -8.01 2.08 10.51
C THR A 98 -6.86 2.26 9.54
N THR A 99 -6.81 3.44 8.91
CA THR A 99 -5.78 3.78 7.93
C THR A 99 -4.89 4.89 8.47
N PHE A 100 -3.59 4.67 8.42
CA PHE A 100 -2.56 5.62 8.80
C PHE A 100 -1.84 6.16 7.57
N ARG A 101 -1.54 7.45 7.56
CA ARG A 101 -0.86 8.13 6.45
C ARG A 101 0.61 8.34 6.79
N LEU A 102 1.50 7.79 5.98
CA LEU A 102 2.94 8.03 6.02
C LEU A 102 3.29 9.03 4.92
N ARG A 103 3.53 10.28 5.31
CA ARG A 103 3.76 11.37 4.37
C ARG A 103 5.06 11.19 3.58
N GLY A 104 5.01 11.47 2.27
CA GLY A 104 6.16 11.41 1.38
C GLY A 104 6.76 10.01 1.19
N LYS A 105 6.01 8.94 1.52
CA LYS A 105 6.42 7.54 1.34
C LYS A 105 5.77 6.85 0.13
N GLY A 106 5.07 7.62 -0.70
CA GLY A 106 4.51 7.17 -1.96
C GLY A 106 5.49 7.24 -3.12
N ILE A 107 4.94 7.24 -4.34
CA ILE A 107 5.66 7.27 -5.61
C ILE A 107 6.15 8.70 -5.88
N GLN A 108 7.33 8.83 -6.47
CA GLN A 108 7.89 10.12 -6.87
C GLN A 108 7.06 10.75 -7.99
N TYR A 109 6.90 12.06 -7.96
CA TYR A 109 6.23 12.79 -9.04
C TYR A 109 7.07 12.77 -10.32
N LEU A 110 6.42 12.53 -11.46
CA LEU A 110 7.06 12.37 -12.75
C LEU A 110 7.89 13.61 -13.17
N ASN A 111 7.34 14.79 -12.96
CA ASN A 111 7.93 16.07 -13.42
C ASN A 111 8.17 17.04 -12.26
N GLY A 112 8.28 16.58 -11.03
CA GLY A 112 8.36 17.44 -9.86
C GLY A 112 9.31 16.97 -8.77
N ARG A 113 9.51 17.85 -7.80
CA ARG A 113 10.18 17.49 -6.54
C ARG A 113 9.12 17.03 -5.56
N GLY A 114 9.34 15.87 -4.95
CA GLY A 114 8.46 15.31 -3.93
C GLY A 114 7.86 13.97 -4.32
N ARG A 115 7.05 13.45 -3.44
CA ARG A 115 6.42 12.13 -3.53
C ARG A 115 4.99 12.21 -3.02
N GLY A 116 4.16 11.29 -3.50
CA GLY A 116 2.88 10.99 -2.86
C GLY A 116 3.05 10.40 -1.46
N ASP A 117 1.97 9.98 -0.87
CA ASP A 117 1.94 9.42 0.46
C ASP A 117 1.71 7.91 0.42
N MET A 118 1.97 7.27 1.56
CA MET A 118 1.65 5.87 1.72
C MET A 118 0.56 5.72 2.79
N TYR A 119 -0.46 4.97 2.47
CA TYR A 119 -1.57 4.66 3.36
C TYR A 119 -1.45 3.21 3.84
N VAL A 120 -1.36 3.06 5.15
CA VAL A 120 -1.26 1.77 5.84
C VAL A 120 -2.61 1.45 6.45
N LYS A 121 -3.34 0.51 5.86
CA LYS A 121 -4.60 0.00 6.40
C LYS A 121 -4.33 -1.17 7.32
N CYS A 122 -4.59 -1.00 8.62
CA CYS A 122 -4.47 -2.08 9.60
C CYS A 122 -5.72 -2.97 9.57
N GLU A 123 -5.52 -4.27 9.42
CA GLU A 123 -6.58 -5.26 9.47
C GLU A 123 -6.30 -6.24 10.60
N VAL A 124 -7.25 -6.31 11.56
CA VAL A 124 -7.08 -7.22 12.71
C VAL A 124 -7.36 -8.65 12.26
N GLU A 125 -6.33 -9.49 12.31
CA GLU A 125 -6.46 -10.90 12.00
C GLU A 125 -6.97 -11.68 13.22
N ILE A 126 -8.07 -12.39 13.03
CA ILE A 126 -8.65 -13.25 14.08
C ILE A 126 -7.95 -14.62 14.05
N PRO A 127 -7.30 -15.04 15.14
CA PRO A 127 -6.57 -16.30 15.19
C PRO A 127 -7.52 -17.51 15.02
N LYS A 128 -7.07 -18.47 14.22
CA LYS A 128 -7.79 -19.74 13.97
C LYS A 128 -7.12 -20.89 14.73
N LYS A 129 -7.86 -21.98 14.94
CA LYS A 129 -7.35 -23.25 15.51
C LYS A 129 -6.71 -23.11 16.90
N LEU A 130 -7.38 -22.41 17.82
CA LEU A 130 -6.93 -22.26 19.20
C LEU A 130 -6.90 -23.61 19.93
N ASN A 131 -5.83 -23.87 20.68
CA ASN A 131 -5.75 -24.99 21.61
C ASN A 131 -6.60 -24.75 22.89
N LYS A 132 -6.70 -25.77 23.79
CA LYS A 132 -7.52 -25.68 24.99
C LYS A 132 -7.09 -24.52 25.91
N THR A 133 -5.81 -24.40 26.18
CA THR A 133 -5.25 -23.35 27.04
C THR A 133 -5.53 -21.94 26.50
N GLN A 134 -5.35 -21.75 25.19
CA GLN A 134 -5.64 -20.46 24.52
C GLN A 134 -7.12 -20.09 24.60
N ARG A 135 -8.03 -21.08 24.44
CA ARG A 135 -9.48 -20.87 24.58
C ARG A 135 -9.86 -20.47 26.01
N GLU A 136 -9.27 -21.11 27.00
CA GLU A 136 -9.51 -20.81 28.43
C GLU A 136 -9.01 -19.41 28.78
N ALA A 137 -7.80 -19.03 28.31
CA ALA A 137 -7.25 -17.70 28.51
C ALA A 137 -8.14 -16.60 27.87
N LEU A 138 -8.62 -16.84 26.64
CA LEU A 138 -9.49 -15.90 25.93
C LEU A 138 -10.84 -15.74 26.65
N LYS A 139 -11.46 -16.83 27.11
CA LYS A 139 -12.69 -16.79 27.91
C LYS A 139 -12.51 -16.03 29.22
N LYS A 140 -11.37 -16.28 29.90
CA LYS A 140 -11.05 -15.55 31.14
C LYS A 140 -10.90 -14.05 30.88
N PHE A 141 -10.22 -13.67 29.81
CA PHE A 141 -10.07 -12.27 29.41
C PHE A 141 -11.45 -11.65 29.08
N GLU A 142 -12.25 -12.31 28.26
CA GLU A 142 -13.58 -11.81 27.90
C GLU A 142 -14.47 -11.61 29.13
N GLY A 143 -14.39 -12.50 30.12
CA GLY A 143 -15.14 -12.37 31.40
C GLY A 143 -14.73 -11.15 32.24
N THR A 144 -13.60 -10.50 31.96
CA THR A 144 -13.18 -9.25 32.61
C THR A 144 -13.68 -8.01 31.91
N LEU A 145 -14.12 -8.13 30.66
CA LEU A 145 -14.58 -7.01 29.85
C LEU A 145 -16.03 -6.64 30.20
N LYS A 146 -16.33 -5.36 30.14
CA LYS A 146 -17.66 -4.77 30.38
C LYS A 146 -18.20 -4.13 29.11
N GLU A 147 -19.48 -3.78 29.08
CA GLU A 147 -20.09 -3.10 27.95
C GLU A 147 -19.43 -1.75 27.62
N GLU A 148 -18.87 -1.07 28.62
CA GLU A 148 -18.14 0.18 28.47
C GLU A 148 -16.87 0.04 27.62
N ASN A 149 -16.31 -1.15 27.50
CA ASN A 149 -15.16 -1.43 26.65
C ASN A 149 -15.51 -1.49 25.14
N TYR A 150 -16.82 -1.49 24.80
CA TYR A 150 -17.32 -1.68 23.45
C TYR A 150 -18.27 -0.54 22.99
N GLU A 151 -17.73 0.62 22.68
CA GLU A 151 -18.54 1.80 22.34
C GLU A 151 -19.48 1.57 21.15
N LYS A 152 -18.99 0.96 20.07
CA LYS A 152 -19.82 0.69 18.87
C LYS A 152 -20.94 -0.29 19.16
N ARG A 153 -20.68 -1.33 19.96
CA ARG A 153 -21.69 -2.32 20.39
C ARG A 153 -22.77 -1.66 21.22
N LYS A 154 -22.38 -0.85 22.20
CA LYS A 154 -23.30 -0.10 23.06
C LYS A 154 -24.19 0.85 22.24
N GLY A 155 -23.59 1.60 21.29
CA GLY A 155 -24.32 2.49 20.41
C GLY A 155 -25.33 1.77 19.52
N PHE A 156 -24.95 0.60 18.97
CA PHE A 156 -25.81 -0.21 18.13
C PHE A 156 -27.03 -0.75 18.91
N PHE A 157 -26.82 -1.34 20.09
CA PHE A 157 -27.92 -1.89 20.89
C PHE A 157 -28.82 -0.82 21.47
N LYS A 158 -28.31 0.39 21.74
CA LYS A 158 -29.16 1.52 22.09
C LYS A 158 -30.11 1.89 20.94
N LYS A 159 -29.56 2.08 19.72
CA LYS A 159 -30.37 2.35 18.54
C LYS A 159 -31.41 1.26 18.26
N LEU A 160 -31.03 0.00 18.46
CA LEU A 160 -31.94 -1.13 18.27
C LEU A 160 -33.14 -1.07 19.27
N LYS A 161 -32.84 -0.79 20.52
CA LYS A 161 -33.90 -0.59 21.53
C LYS A 161 -34.83 0.55 21.17
N ASP A 162 -34.29 1.70 20.73
CA ASP A 162 -35.06 2.87 20.36
C ASP A 162 -35.95 2.65 19.09
N MET A 163 -35.59 1.65 18.25
CA MET A 163 -36.39 1.28 17.05
C MET A 163 -37.56 0.36 17.38
N PHE A 164 -37.51 -0.37 18.48
CA PHE A 164 -38.55 -1.34 18.88
C PHE A 164 -39.29 -0.95 20.17
N ALA A 165 -39.03 0.22 20.71
CA ALA A 165 -39.78 0.85 21.80
C ALA A 165 -40.83 1.79 21.27
#